data_708b54231d8ce56507ab1c01183f08c6
#
_entry.id   708b54231d8ce56507ab1c01183f08c6
#
_cell.length_a   1.000
_cell.length_b   1.000
_cell.length_c   1.000
_cell.angle_alpha   90.00
_cell.angle_beta   90.00
_cell.angle_gamma   90.00
#
_symmetry.space_group_name_H-M   'P 1'
#
loop_
_entity.id
_entity.type
_entity.pdbx_description
1 polymer ?
#
loop_
_entity_poly.entity_id
_entity_poly.type
_entity_poly.pdbx_seq_one_letter_code
_entity_poly.pdbx_strand_id
1 'polypeptide(L)'
;HKILPEMLKDKGYRTGVFGKWAGGYEGSASTPDKRGVDEFYGYICQFQAHLYYPNFLNRYSKALGDTAVVREVMEQNIQYPMFGKDYFKRNQYSARIIHDKALEWIDKQDTQHPFAGFLTYTLPHAELAQPEDSIVENYQKKFFNDKTWGGWEDSRYNSVVHTHAQFAGMI
;
A
#
# COMPACT_ATOMS: atom_id res chain seq x y z
N HIS A 1 -4.74 -1.53 -26.02
CA HIS A 1 -3.89 -2.72 -25.81
C HIS A 1 -4.31 -3.40 -24.50
N LYS A 2 -4.30 -4.75 -24.49
CA LYS A 2 -4.50 -5.54 -23.29
C LYS A 2 -3.25 -5.48 -22.41
N ILE A 3 -3.45 -5.38 -21.10
CA ILE A 3 -2.39 -5.50 -20.09
C ILE A 3 -2.33 -6.93 -19.55
N LEU A 4 -1.27 -7.26 -18.83
CA LEU A 4 -1.01 -8.63 -18.37
C LEU A 4 -2.17 -9.26 -17.57
N PRO A 5 -2.82 -8.58 -16.59
CA PRO A 5 -3.98 -9.16 -15.92
C PRO A 5 -5.12 -9.55 -16.87
N GLU A 6 -5.42 -8.73 -17.89
CA GLU A 6 -6.45 -9.05 -18.89
C GLU A 6 -6.09 -10.28 -19.72
N MET A 7 -4.79 -10.41 -20.10
CA MET A 7 -4.31 -11.56 -20.86
C MET A 7 -4.38 -12.87 -20.06
N LEU A 8 -4.04 -12.80 -18.77
CA LEU A 8 -4.11 -13.94 -17.86
C LEU A 8 -5.56 -14.35 -17.59
N LYS A 9 -6.45 -13.39 -17.42
CA LYS A 9 -7.88 -13.63 -17.26
C LYS A 9 -8.49 -14.34 -18.49
N ASP A 10 -8.09 -13.97 -19.70
CA ASP A 10 -8.50 -14.67 -20.93
C ASP A 10 -8.05 -16.15 -20.96
N LYS A 11 -7.04 -16.49 -20.15
CA LYS A 11 -6.53 -17.87 -19.99
C LYS A 11 -7.09 -18.59 -18.77
N GLY A 12 -8.12 -18.02 -18.11
CA GLY A 12 -8.79 -18.64 -16.98
C GLY A 12 -8.09 -18.42 -15.63
N TYR A 13 -7.11 -17.54 -15.57
CA TYR A 13 -6.48 -17.18 -14.28
C TYR A 13 -7.41 -16.30 -13.44
N ARG A 14 -7.42 -16.55 -12.13
CA ARG A 14 -7.87 -15.58 -11.16
C ARG A 14 -6.76 -14.57 -10.93
N THR A 15 -7.09 -13.28 -10.84
CA THR A 15 -6.10 -12.21 -10.80
C THR A 15 -6.29 -11.34 -9.57
N GLY A 16 -5.21 -11.16 -8.78
CA GLY A 16 -5.19 -10.27 -7.62
C GLY A 16 -4.04 -9.27 -7.72
N VAL A 17 -4.27 -8.04 -7.30
CA VAL A 17 -3.25 -6.98 -7.23
C VAL A 17 -3.27 -6.35 -5.85
N PHE A 18 -2.12 -6.34 -5.16
CA PHE A 18 -1.98 -5.86 -3.79
C PHE A 18 -0.82 -4.87 -3.69
N GLY A 19 -1.15 -3.60 -3.43
CA GLY A 19 -0.18 -2.52 -3.37
C GLY A 19 -0.52 -1.35 -4.28
N LYS A 20 0.47 -0.80 -4.98
CA LYS A 20 0.32 0.37 -5.84
C LYS A 20 -0.10 -0.03 -7.26
N TRP A 21 -1.24 0.47 -7.71
CA TRP A 21 -1.71 0.30 -9.08
C TRP A 21 -1.01 1.25 -10.07
N ALA A 22 -1.08 2.54 -9.80
CA ALA A 22 -0.47 3.62 -10.59
C ALA A 22 -0.84 3.65 -12.10
N GLY A 23 -1.77 2.82 -12.54
CA GLY A 23 -2.21 2.73 -13.94
C GLY A 23 -3.40 3.63 -14.30
N GLY A 24 -3.89 4.42 -13.36
CA GLY A 24 -5.05 5.28 -13.53
C GLY A 24 -5.39 6.10 -12.29
N TYR A 25 -6.56 6.67 -12.25
CA TYR A 25 -7.13 7.38 -11.11
C TYR A 25 -8.57 6.92 -10.88
N GLU A 26 -9.12 7.17 -9.72
CA GLU A 26 -10.50 6.80 -9.41
C GLU A 26 -11.49 7.33 -10.45
N GLY A 27 -12.36 6.44 -10.93
CA GLY A 27 -13.32 6.75 -11.98
C GLY A 27 -12.80 6.66 -13.41
N SER A 28 -11.48 6.52 -13.62
CA SER A 28 -10.91 6.37 -14.98
C SER A 28 -11.25 5.01 -15.61
N ALA A 29 -10.99 4.88 -16.91
CA ALA A 29 -11.12 3.60 -17.64
C ALA A 29 -9.98 2.61 -17.33
N SER A 30 -9.00 3.02 -16.53
CA SER A 30 -7.79 2.24 -16.25
C SER A 30 -7.70 1.77 -14.80
N THR A 31 -8.81 1.75 -14.07
CA THR A 31 -8.88 1.18 -12.71
C THR A 31 -8.84 -0.34 -12.75
N PRO A 32 -8.39 -1.02 -11.67
CA PRO A 32 -8.24 -2.47 -11.63
C PRO A 32 -9.48 -3.24 -12.06
N ASP A 33 -10.67 -2.84 -11.58
CA ASP A 33 -11.97 -3.42 -11.90
C ASP A 33 -12.26 -3.48 -13.42
N LYS A 34 -11.70 -2.53 -14.18
CA LYS A 34 -11.88 -2.41 -15.64
C LYS A 34 -10.75 -3.04 -16.44
N ARG A 35 -9.68 -3.50 -15.76
CA ARG A 35 -8.45 -3.96 -16.38
C ARG A 35 -8.10 -5.40 -16.05
N GLY A 36 -9.15 -6.24 -15.90
CA GLY A 36 -8.97 -7.69 -15.77
C GLY A 36 -8.53 -8.16 -14.39
N VAL A 37 -8.64 -7.34 -13.35
CA VAL A 37 -8.34 -7.71 -11.96
C VAL A 37 -9.61 -8.20 -11.28
N ASP A 38 -9.54 -9.33 -10.57
CA ASP A 38 -10.65 -9.91 -9.80
C ASP A 38 -10.63 -9.45 -8.34
N GLU A 39 -9.43 -9.19 -7.79
CA GLU A 39 -9.22 -8.68 -6.44
C GLU A 39 -8.17 -7.58 -6.43
N PHE A 40 -8.46 -6.47 -5.80
CA PHE A 40 -7.53 -5.36 -5.63
C PHE A 40 -7.60 -4.82 -4.21
N TYR A 41 -6.43 -4.59 -3.61
CA TYR A 41 -6.33 -3.87 -2.34
C TYR A 41 -5.06 -3.04 -2.29
N GLY A 42 -5.20 -1.71 -2.11
CA GLY A 42 -4.03 -0.82 -2.07
C GLY A 42 -4.30 0.61 -2.53
N TYR A 43 -3.41 1.14 -3.32
CA TYR A 43 -3.43 2.53 -3.78
C TYR A 43 -3.69 2.62 -5.27
N ILE A 44 -4.76 3.31 -5.67
CA ILE A 44 -4.97 3.69 -7.08
C ILE A 44 -4.01 4.82 -7.44
N CYS A 45 -3.90 5.82 -6.59
CA CYS A 45 -3.11 7.02 -6.83
C CYS A 45 -1.64 6.82 -6.42
N GLN A 46 -0.73 7.06 -7.36
CA GLN A 46 0.71 6.99 -7.08
C GLN A 46 1.14 7.97 -5.98
N PHE A 47 0.53 9.13 -5.93
CA PHE A 47 0.85 10.17 -4.96
C PHE A 47 0.44 9.77 -3.52
N GLN A 48 -0.72 9.14 -3.35
CA GLN A 48 -1.18 8.60 -2.07
C GLN A 48 -0.29 7.44 -1.60
N ALA A 49 0.30 6.70 -2.52
CA ALA A 49 1.17 5.56 -2.22
C ALA A 49 2.50 5.94 -1.53
N HIS A 50 2.78 7.23 -1.33
CA HIS A 50 3.86 7.72 -0.47
C HIS A 50 3.49 7.74 1.02
N LEU A 51 2.23 7.48 1.38
CA LEU A 51 1.73 7.54 2.75
C LEU A 51 1.53 6.12 3.28
N TYR A 52 2.28 5.74 4.31
CA TYR A 52 2.12 4.43 4.94
C TYR A 52 1.04 4.37 6.02
N TYR A 53 0.51 5.52 6.41
CA TYR A 53 -0.65 5.65 7.29
C TYR A 53 -1.73 6.51 6.61
N PRO A 54 -2.26 6.04 5.47
CA PRO A 54 -3.27 6.78 4.73
C PRO A 54 -4.60 6.83 5.50
N ASN A 55 -5.44 7.80 5.20
CA ASN A 55 -6.80 7.88 5.74
C ASN A 55 -7.80 6.96 5.02
N PHE A 56 -7.43 6.40 3.87
CA PHE A 56 -8.17 5.34 3.19
C PHE A 56 -7.23 4.52 2.29
N LEU A 57 -7.64 3.29 1.98
CA LEU A 57 -7.13 2.48 0.88
C LEU A 57 -8.25 2.20 -0.11
N ASN A 58 -7.89 1.80 -1.31
CA ASN A 58 -8.85 1.39 -2.32
C ASN A 58 -8.97 -0.14 -2.34
N ARG A 59 -10.18 -0.66 -2.49
CA ARG A 59 -10.42 -2.08 -2.68
C ARG A 59 -11.38 -2.33 -3.83
N TYR A 60 -11.29 -3.51 -4.40
CA TYR A 60 -12.24 -4.10 -5.32
C TYR A 60 -12.21 -5.61 -5.16
N SER A 61 -13.37 -6.23 -5.03
CA SER A 61 -13.50 -7.68 -4.96
C SER A 61 -14.70 -8.13 -5.79
N LYS A 62 -14.42 -8.82 -6.89
CA LYS A 62 -15.47 -9.43 -7.70
C LYS A 62 -16.24 -10.50 -6.90
N ALA A 63 -15.55 -11.24 -6.02
CA ALA A 63 -16.14 -12.27 -5.18
C ALA A 63 -17.15 -11.70 -4.17
N LEU A 64 -16.95 -10.46 -3.71
CA LEU A 64 -17.87 -9.74 -2.83
C LEU A 64 -18.99 -9.00 -3.60
N GLY A 65 -18.98 -9.06 -4.92
CA GLY A 65 -19.98 -8.41 -5.76
C GLY A 65 -19.73 -6.92 -5.99
N ASP A 66 -18.53 -6.43 -5.74
CA ASP A 66 -18.19 -5.04 -6.05
C ASP A 66 -18.33 -4.77 -7.55
N THR A 67 -18.95 -3.67 -7.91
CA THR A 67 -19.12 -3.23 -9.31
C THR A 67 -18.07 -2.21 -9.75
N ALA A 68 -17.35 -1.64 -8.81
CA ALA A 68 -16.26 -0.68 -9.03
C ALA A 68 -15.32 -0.66 -7.83
N VAL A 69 -14.15 -0.04 -8.02
CA VAL A 69 -13.25 0.26 -6.90
C VAL A 69 -13.92 1.19 -5.90
N VAL A 70 -13.82 0.86 -4.63
CA VAL A 70 -14.36 1.64 -3.51
C VAL A 70 -13.25 2.04 -2.54
N ARG A 71 -13.47 3.07 -1.73
CA ARG A 71 -12.58 3.47 -0.65
C ARG A 71 -12.94 2.73 0.63
N GLU A 72 -11.93 2.18 1.27
CA GLU A 72 -12.01 1.66 2.63
C GLU A 72 -11.31 2.65 3.57
N VAL A 73 -12.07 3.23 4.49
CA VAL A 73 -11.57 4.27 5.39
C VAL A 73 -10.69 3.66 6.47
N MET A 74 -9.54 4.25 6.71
CA MET A 74 -8.63 3.90 7.80
C MET A 74 -8.92 4.79 9.01
N GLU A 75 -9.97 4.47 9.74
CA GLU A 75 -10.56 5.32 10.81
C GLU A 75 -9.58 5.65 11.95
N GLN A 76 -8.58 4.79 12.16
CA GLN A 76 -7.57 4.99 13.20
C GLN A 76 -6.36 5.80 12.73
N ASN A 77 -6.33 6.20 11.46
CA ASN A 77 -5.32 7.09 10.92
C ASN A 77 -5.92 8.48 10.79
N ILE A 78 -5.33 9.45 11.47
CA ILE A 78 -5.72 10.85 11.32
C ILE A 78 -4.55 11.58 10.64
N GLN A 79 -4.79 11.99 9.40
CA GLN A 79 -3.96 12.98 8.72
C GLN A 79 -4.67 14.32 8.82
N TYR A 80 -4.30 15.16 9.77
CA TYR A 80 -4.72 16.55 9.77
C TYR A 80 -3.62 17.46 9.27
N PRO A 81 -4.06 18.63 8.76
CA PRO A 81 -3.64 19.06 7.43
C PRO A 81 -2.13 19.13 7.40
N MET A 82 -1.53 19.22 6.25
CA MET A 82 -0.11 19.15 5.94
C MET A 82 0.84 20.02 6.81
N PHE A 83 0.37 20.65 7.87
CA PHE A 83 1.06 21.63 8.69
C PHE A 83 0.82 21.39 10.19
N GLY A 84 1.62 20.53 10.82
CA GLY A 84 1.63 20.43 12.26
C GLY A 84 2.07 19.06 12.78
N LYS A 85 3.15 19.03 13.54
CA LYS A 85 3.78 17.81 14.08
C LYS A 85 2.92 17.02 15.07
N ASP A 86 1.78 17.54 15.53
CA ASP A 86 1.09 17.05 16.71
C ASP A 86 -0.23 16.29 16.44
N TYR A 87 -0.56 16.00 15.16
CA TYR A 87 -1.88 15.46 14.81
C TYR A 87 -1.85 14.15 14.01
N PHE A 88 -0.84 13.29 14.22
CA PHE A 88 -0.78 12.01 13.55
C PHE A 88 -1.27 10.89 14.49
N LYS A 89 -2.44 10.33 14.23
CA LYS A 89 -2.72 8.96 14.67
C LYS A 89 -2.24 8.02 13.57
N ARG A 90 -1.30 7.14 13.91
CA ARG A 90 -0.65 6.19 13.00
C ARG A 90 -0.85 4.78 13.53
N ASN A 91 -2.08 4.28 13.48
CA ASN A 91 -2.43 2.99 14.06
C ASN A 91 -2.64 1.90 13.00
N GLN A 92 -2.92 2.28 11.74
CA GLN A 92 -3.17 1.34 10.66
C GLN A 92 -2.09 1.46 9.60
N TYR A 93 -1.05 0.65 9.73
CA TYR A 93 0.09 0.60 8.82
C TYR A 93 -0.31 -0.13 7.54
N SER A 94 -0.40 0.61 6.45
CA SER A 94 -0.92 0.12 5.17
C SER A 94 -0.13 -1.02 4.57
N ALA A 95 1.20 -1.04 4.73
CA ALA A 95 2.02 -2.11 4.16
C ALA A 95 1.67 -3.47 4.76
N ARG A 96 1.45 -3.54 6.09
CA ARG A 96 0.98 -4.77 6.76
C ARG A 96 -0.41 -5.15 6.30
N ILE A 97 -1.35 -4.20 6.29
CA ILE A 97 -2.74 -4.47 5.89
C ILE A 97 -2.80 -5.01 4.46
N ILE A 98 -2.07 -4.39 3.54
CA ILE A 98 -2.00 -4.83 2.13
C ILE A 98 -1.40 -6.23 2.04
N HIS A 99 -0.34 -6.51 2.81
CA HIS A 99 0.29 -7.83 2.87
C HIS A 99 -0.68 -8.90 3.40
N ASP A 100 -1.36 -8.63 4.52
CA ASP A 100 -2.32 -9.55 5.11
C ASP A 100 -3.48 -9.85 4.14
N LYS A 101 -3.98 -8.83 3.42
CA LYS A 101 -4.99 -9.00 2.36
C LYS A 101 -4.48 -9.84 1.19
N ALA A 102 -3.22 -9.72 0.82
CA ALA A 102 -2.63 -10.57 -0.20
C ALA A 102 -2.57 -12.04 0.25
N LEU A 103 -2.13 -12.30 1.48
CA LEU A 103 -2.10 -13.66 2.05
C LEU A 103 -3.51 -14.24 2.17
N GLU A 104 -4.47 -13.49 2.73
CA GLU A 104 -5.88 -13.92 2.81
C GLU A 104 -6.44 -14.31 1.43
N TRP A 105 -6.06 -13.60 0.38
CA TRP A 105 -6.50 -13.90 -0.99
C TRP A 105 -5.82 -15.16 -1.52
N ILE A 106 -4.51 -15.32 -1.30
CA ILE A 106 -3.75 -16.51 -1.73
C ILE A 106 -4.31 -17.77 -1.05
N ASP A 107 -4.57 -17.73 0.24
CA ASP A 107 -5.09 -18.85 1.02
C ASP A 107 -6.49 -19.31 0.56
N LYS A 108 -7.26 -18.43 -0.06
CA LYS A 108 -8.57 -18.75 -0.64
C LYS A 108 -8.51 -19.36 -2.04
N GLN A 109 -7.32 -19.47 -2.63
CA GLN A 109 -7.21 -20.07 -3.97
C GLN A 109 -7.29 -21.59 -3.87
N ASP A 110 -8.00 -22.17 -4.83
CA ASP A 110 -8.13 -23.63 -4.95
C ASP A 110 -7.14 -24.18 -5.99
N THR A 111 -6.99 -25.49 -6.04
CA THR A 111 -6.12 -26.19 -7.00
C THR A 111 -6.74 -26.37 -8.39
N GLN A 112 -8.00 -25.99 -8.57
CA GLN A 112 -8.74 -26.19 -9.82
C GLN A 112 -8.53 -25.04 -10.81
N HIS A 113 -8.14 -23.88 -10.32
CA HIS A 113 -7.98 -22.67 -11.12
C HIS A 113 -6.59 -22.07 -10.89
N PRO A 114 -5.85 -21.79 -11.97
CA PRO A 114 -4.61 -21.06 -11.83
C PRO A 114 -4.91 -19.63 -11.35
N PHE A 115 -3.99 -19.05 -10.58
CA PHE A 115 -4.08 -17.68 -10.15
C PHE A 115 -2.79 -16.89 -10.38
N ALA A 116 -2.89 -15.59 -10.46
CA ALA A 116 -1.77 -14.67 -10.58
C ALA A 116 -1.94 -13.52 -9.61
N GLY A 117 -1.03 -13.44 -8.63
CA GLY A 117 -0.95 -12.37 -7.65
C GLY A 117 0.15 -11.38 -8.01
N PHE A 118 -0.18 -10.10 -8.10
CA PHE A 118 0.75 -9.01 -8.32
C PHE A 118 0.96 -8.26 -7.02
N LEU A 119 2.11 -8.46 -6.39
CA LEU A 119 2.47 -7.84 -5.11
C LEU A 119 3.29 -6.57 -5.39
N THR A 120 2.58 -5.47 -5.65
CA THR A 120 3.19 -4.19 -6.02
C THR A 120 3.41 -3.31 -4.78
N TYR A 121 4.12 -3.87 -3.80
CA TYR A 121 4.42 -3.18 -2.55
C TYR A 121 5.19 -1.88 -2.77
N THR A 122 4.94 -0.90 -1.89
CA THR A 122 5.61 0.41 -1.96
C THR A 122 6.92 0.44 -1.18
N LEU A 123 7.14 -0.51 -0.26
CA LEU A 123 8.39 -0.63 0.48
C LEU A 123 9.58 -0.95 -0.45
N PRO A 124 10.76 -0.41 -0.18
CA PRO A 124 11.17 0.53 0.86
C PRO A 124 11.19 1.99 0.38
N HIS A 125 10.10 2.51 -0.12
CA HIS A 125 9.99 3.89 -0.58
C HIS A 125 9.83 4.87 0.59
N ALA A 126 10.18 6.14 0.44
CA ALA A 126 9.72 7.19 1.35
C ALA A 126 8.19 7.44 1.16
N GLU A 127 7.44 7.79 2.13
CA GLU A 127 7.71 8.24 3.51
C GLU A 127 8.46 7.17 4.33
N LEU A 128 9.46 7.60 5.12
CA LEU A 128 10.16 6.70 6.03
C LEU A 128 9.43 6.71 7.39
N ALA A 129 8.34 5.99 7.46
CA ALA A 129 7.43 5.98 8.61
C ALA A 129 6.81 4.60 8.78
N GLN A 130 7.53 3.71 9.40
CA GLN A 130 7.03 2.40 9.78
C GLN A 130 6.72 2.34 11.28
N PRO A 131 6.02 1.29 11.76
CA PRO A 131 5.83 1.08 13.19
C PRO A 131 7.14 1.06 13.94
N GLU A 132 7.19 1.70 15.11
CA GLU A 132 8.32 1.57 16.03
C GLU A 132 8.20 0.22 16.75
N ASP A 133 8.90 -0.76 16.20
CA ASP A 133 8.95 -2.13 16.71
C ASP A 133 10.41 -2.52 17.06
N SER A 134 10.59 -3.75 17.51
CA SER A 134 11.91 -4.27 17.87
C SER A 134 12.94 -4.26 16.73
N ILE A 135 12.48 -4.28 15.47
CA ILE A 135 13.34 -4.22 14.29
C ILE A 135 13.92 -2.81 14.18
N VAL A 136 13.05 -1.80 14.22
CA VAL A 136 13.46 -0.39 14.19
C VAL A 136 14.35 -0.05 15.39
N GLU A 137 13.98 -0.48 16.59
CA GLU A 137 14.80 -0.29 17.81
C GLU A 137 16.20 -0.86 17.68
N ASN A 138 16.34 -2.05 17.06
CA ASN A 138 17.65 -2.64 16.81
C ASN A 138 18.48 -1.82 15.82
N TYR A 139 17.87 -1.27 14.78
CA TYR A 139 18.57 -0.39 13.85
C TYR A 139 18.87 0.99 14.45
N GLN A 140 18.01 1.53 15.32
CA GLN A 140 18.30 2.76 16.08
C GLN A 140 19.58 2.61 16.93
N LYS A 141 19.76 1.45 17.58
CA LYS A 141 20.99 1.16 18.32
C LYS A 141 22.23 1.10 17.44
N LYS A 142 22.10 0.61 16.20
CA LYS A 142 23.20 0.57 15.22
C LYS A 142 23.51 1.95 14.63
N PHE A 143 22.49 2.76 14.45
CA PHE A 143 22.59 4.11 13.87
C PHE A 143 22.36 5.19 14.95
N PHE A 144 23.07 5.08 16.08
CA PHE A 144 22.84 5.97 17.26
C PHE A 144 23.03 7.47 16.99
N ASN A 145 23.79 7.82 15.95
CA ASN A 145 23.96 9.21 15.48
C ASN A 145 23.02 9.57 14.31
N ASP A 146 21.97 8.78 14.10
CA ASP A 146 21.05 8.98 13.00
C ASP A 146 20.31 10.32 13.12
N LYS A 147 20.35 11.09 12.05
CA LYS A 147 19.71 12.39 11.97
C LYS A 147 18.33 12.26 11.34
N THR A 148 17.36 12.94 11.93
CA THR A 148 16.07 13.12 11.27
C THR A 148 16.29 13.94 10.00
N TRP A 149 15.91 13.37 8.86
CA TRP A 149 15.86 14.12 7.63
C TRP A 149 14.53 14.84 7.53
N GLY A 150 14.57 16.15 7.77
CA GLY A 150 13.37 16.99 7.79
C GLY A 150 12.89 17.43 6.42
N GLY A 151 13.47 16.96 5.31
CA GLY A 151 13.05 17.27 3.95
C GLY A 151 12.61 18.74 3.75
N TRP A 152 11.99 19.04 2.65
CA TRP A 152 11.22 20.27 2.52
C TRP A 152 9.94 20.15 3.35
N GLU A 153 9.49 21.22 4.00
CA GLU A 153 8.36 21.23 4.95
C GLU A 153 7.09 20.57 4.41
N ASP A 154 6.91 20.53 3.10
CA ASP A 154 5.81 19.88 2.39
C ASP A 154 6.16 18.52 1.79
N SER A 155 7.32 17.95 2.08
CA SER A 155 7.79 16.75 1.40
C SER A 155 7.16 15.49 1.99
N ARG A 156 6.53 14.69 1.13
CA ARG A 156 6.10 13.32 1.45
C ARG A 156 7.25 12.32 1.53
N TYR A 157 8.47 12.79 1.40
CA TYR A 157 9.70 12.04 1.58
C TYR A 157 10.31 12.25 2.97
N ASN A 158 9.56 12.79 3.92
CA ASN A 158 10.05 13.02 5.26
C ASN A 158 10.27 11.71 6.01
N SER A 159 11.32 11.70 6.84
CA SER A 159 11.45 10.77 7.94
C SER A 159 10.99 11.44 9.23
N VAL A 160 10.16 10.78 10.00
CA VAL A 160 9.66 11.35 11.26
C VAL A 160 10.75 11.36 12.31
N VAL A 161 11.51 10.26 12.39
CA VAL A 161 12.65 10.06 13.31
C VAL A 161 13.59 9.01 12.72
N HIS A 162 14.89 9.10 13.00
CA HIS A 162 15.86 8.05 12.70
C HIS A 162 15.84 7.54 11.24
N THR A 163 16.18 8.41 10.29
CA THR A 163 16.07 8.15 8.84
C THR A 163 16.64 6.80 8.38
N HIS A 164 17.87 6.48 8.79
CA HIS A 164 18.52 5.22 8.37
C HIS A 164 17.90 4.00 9.06
N ALA A 165 17.54 4.12 10.34
CA ALA A 165 16.88 3.03 11.06
C ALA A 165 15.50 2.71 10.49
N GLN A 166 14.72 3.73 10.15
CA GLN A 166 13.42 3.58 9.52
C GLN A 166 13.55 2.92 8.13
N PHE A 167 14.49 3.37 7.31
CA PHE A 167 14.72 2.78 5.99
C PHE A 167 15.19 1.32 6.11
N ALA A 168 16.17 1.04 6.98
CA ALA A 168 16.67 -0.31 7.17
C ALA A 168 15.62 -1.28 7.71
N GLY A 169 14.69 -0.78 8.53
CA GLY A 169 13.58 -1.58 9.04
C GLY A 169 12.49 -1.87 8.01
N MET A 170 12.47 -1.17 6.87
CA MET A 170 11.55 -1.44 5.77
C MET A 170 12.01 -2.60 4.85
N ILE A 171 13.28 -2.98 4.92
CA ILE A 171 13.89 -4.05 4.12
C ILE A 171 13.84 -5.38 4.85
#